data_40850caf33f6d6792004be6a8a53b067
#
_entry.id   40850caf33f6d6792004be6a8a53b067
#
_cell.length_a   1.000
_cell.length_b   1.000
_cell.length_c   1.000
_cell.angle_alpha   90.00
_cell.angle_beta   90.00
_cell.angle_gamma   90.00
#
_symmetry.space_group_name_H-M   'P 1'
#
loop_
_entity.id
_entity.type
_entity.pdbx_description
1 polymer ?
#
loop_
_entity_poly.entity_id
_entity_poly.type
_entity_poly.pdbx_seq_one_letter_code
_entity_poly.pdbx_strand_id
1 'polypeptide(L)'
;MLVQDLYEEFDALVLCTGATWPRDLPIPGSQLEGIHFAMTFLESWQKKQMGNVVDQPHLLAKDKDVIIIGGGDTGCDCIATSLRQVHVTIRHL
;
A
#
# COMPACT_ATOMS: atom_id res chain seq x y z
N MET A 1 -24.37 -12.03 -8.88
CA MET A 1 -24.35 -11.20 -10.09
C MET A 1 -23.28 -11.77 -11.00
N LEU A 2 -23.67 -12.22 -12.18
CA LEU A 2 -22.75 -12.75 -13.18
C LEU A 2 -22.27 -11.60 -14.08
N VAL A 3 -21.12 -11.76 -14.73
CA VAL A 3 -20.60 -10.73 -15.66
C VAL A 3 -21.58 -10.50 -16.82
N GLN A 4 -22.30 -11.53 -17.25
CA GLN A 4 -23.36 -11.44 -18.26
C GLN A 4 -24.48 -10.48 -17.86
N ASP A 5 -24.91 -10.51 -16.61
CA ASP A 5 -25.97 -9.62 -16.10
C ASP A 5 -25.56 -8.13 -16.25
N LEU A 6 -24.26 -7.84 -16.09
CA LEU A 6 -23.72 -6.47 -16.25
C LEU A 6 -23.75 -5.99 -17.71
N TYR A 7 -23.48 -6.88 -18.66
CA TYR A 7 -23.55 -6.53 -20.09
C TYR A 7 -24.97 -6.29 -20.59
N GLU A 8 -25.96 -6.86 -19.92
CA GLU A 8 -27.37 -6.64 -20.26
C GLU A 8 -27.92 -5.35 -19.64
N GLU A 9 -27.36 -4.91 -18.52
CA GLU A 9 -27.84 -3.75 -17.76
C GLU A 9 -27.14 -2.44 -18.13
N PHE A 10 -25.87 -2.50 -18.58
CA PHE A 10 -25.03 -1.31 -18.80
C PHE A 10 -24.49 -1.22 -20.24
N ASP A 11 -24.40 0.00 -20.78
CA ASP A 11 -23.87 0.27 -22.12
C ASP A 11 -22.36 0.08 -22.22
N ALA A 12 -21.64 0.20 -21.07
CA ALA A 12 -20.19 0.02 -20.99
C ALA A 12 -19.78 -0.52 -19.64
N LEU A 13 -18.71 -1.33 -19.61
CA LEU A 13 -18.13 -1.87 -18.40
C LEU A 13 -16.64 -1.51 -18.33
N VAL A 14 -16.24 -0.87 -17.23
CA VAL A 14 -14.83 -0.57 -16.94
C VAL A 14 -14.34 -1.46 -15.81
N LEU A 15 -13.33 -2.28 -16.08
CA LEU A 15 -12.73 -3.17 -15.10
C LEU A 15 -11.59 -2.47 -14.34
N CYS A 16 -11.84 -2.12 -13.07
CA CYS A 16 -10.89 -1.48 -12.17
C CYS A 16 -10.56 -2.41 -11.00
N THR A 17 -10.13 -3.62 -11.28
CA THR A 17 -9.94 -4.69 -10.29
C THR A 17 -8.65 -4.56 -9.47
N GLY A 18 -7.77 -3.64 -9.88
CA GLY A 18 -6.46 -3.44 -9.24
C GLY A 18 -5.47 -4.57 -9.56
N ALA A 19 -4.30 -4.48 -8.96
CA ALA A 19 -3.27 -5.51 -9.02
C ALA A 19 -2.80 -5.83 -7.59
N THR A 20 -3.01 -7.07 -7.14
CA THR A 20 -2.64 -7.51 -5.79
C THR A 20 -1.28 -8.19 -5.73
N TRP A 21 -0.71 -8.54 -6.89
CA TRP A 21 0.61 -9.16 -6.95
C TRP A 21 1.70 -8.08 -7.01
N PRO A 22 2.53 -7.93 -5.97
CA PRO A 22 3.57 -6.91 -5.96
C PRO A 22 4.69 -7.26 -6.93
N ARG A 23 5.31 -6.24 -7.53
CA ARG A 23 6.60 -6.40 -8.19
C ARG A 23 7.67 -6.48 -7.11
N ASP A 24 8.44 -7.53 -7.14
CA ASP A 24 9.57 -7.71 -6.23
C ASP A 24 10.84 -7.04 -6.78
N LEU A 25 11.74 -6.71 -5.87
CA LEU A 25 13.07 -6.20 -6.18
C LEU A 25 14.10 -7.24 -5.69
N PRO A 26 14.52 -8.17 -6.56
CA PRO A 26 15.39 -9.30 -6.17
C PRO A 26 16.84 -8.86 -6.04
N ILE A 27 17.13 -8.09 -4.99
CA ILE A 27 18.49 -7.64 -4.64
C ILE A 27 18.90 -8.20 -3.27
N PRO A 28 20.20 -8.33 -3.01
CA PRO A 28 20.67 -8.72 -1.68
C PRO A 28 20.14 -7.78 -0.59
N GLY A 29 19.57 -8.34 0.45
CA GLY A 29 18.98 -7.59 1.56
C GLY A 29 17.48 -7.38 1.47
N SER A 30 16.81 -7.74 0.37
CA SER A 30 15.34 -7.59 0.24
C SER A 30 14.55 -8.41 1.27
N GLN A 31 15.17 -9.41 1.88
CA GLN A 31 14.59 -10.27 2.92
C GLN A 31 14.78 -9.74 4.35
N LEU A 32 15.43 -8.59 4.52
CA LEU A 32 15.66 -8.02 5.86
C LEU A 32 14.35 -7.53 6.49
N GLU A 33 14.32 -7.57 7.82
CA GLU A 33 13.19 -7.03 8.57
C GLU A 33 13.01 -5.52 8.31
N GLY A 34 11.76 -5.08 8.29
CA GLY A 34 11.42 -3.68 8.05
C GLY A 34 11.29 -3.31 6.57
N ILE A 35 11.50 -4.26 5.65
CA ILE A 35 11.24 -4.07 4.22
C ILE A 35 9.85 -4.61 3.90
N HIS A 36 8.99 -3.75 3.38
CA HIS A 36 7.58 -4.06 3.12
C HIS A 36 7.16 -3.59 1.74
N PHE A 37 6.27 -4.33 1.12
CA PHE A 37 5.60 -3.86 -0.09
C PHE A 37 4.64 -2.71 0.24
N ALA A 38 4.60 -1.72 -0.66
CA ALA A 38 3.78 -0.52 -0.49
C ALA A 38 2.32 -0.83 -0.18
N MET A 39 1.70 -1.76 -0.91
CA MET A 39 0.30 -2.12 -0.70
C MET A 39 0.05 -2.72 0.68
N THR A 40 0.96 -3.55 1.19
CA THR A 40 0.84 -4.11 2.54
C THR A 40 0.82 -3.00 3.61
N PHE A 41 1.68 -2.00 3.45
CA PHE A 41 1.70 -0.83 4.34
C PHE A 41 0.43 0.01 4.24
N LEU A 42 -0.01 0.34 3.01
CA LEU A 42 -1.19 1.18 2.78
C LEU A 42 -2.48 0.50 3.26
N GLU A 43 -2.65 -0.78 2.97
CA GLU A 43 -3.82 -1.55 3.44
C GLU A 43 -3.87 -1.66 4.96
N SER A 44 -2.73 -1.91 5.61
CA SER A 44 -2.65 -1.97 7.07
C SER A 44 -3.10 -0.66 7.71
N TRP A 45 -2.63 0.46 7.17
CA TRP A 45 -3.03 1.78 7.64
C TRP A 45 -4.52 2.03 7.42
N GLN A 46 -5.04 1.71 6.25
CA GLN A 46 -6.45 1.88 5.91
C GLN A 46 -7.35 1.06 6.84
N LYS A 47 -7.01 -0.21 7.07
CA LYS A 47 -7.74 -1.07 8.01
C LYS A 47 -7.77 -0.48 9.41
N LYS A 48 -6.65 0.07 9.88
CA LYS A 48 -6.57 0.76 11.17
C LYS A 48 -7.49 1.99 11.23
N GLN A 49 -7.53 2.81 10.17
CA GLN A 49 -8.42 3.97 10.11
C GLN A 49 -9.91 3.59 10.14
N MET A 50 -10.26 2.42 9.62
CA MET A 50 -11.61 1.86 9.68
C MET A 50 -11.95 1.21 11.02
N GLY A 51 -11.09 1.32 12.02
CA GLY A 51 -11.32 0.78 13.38
C GLY A 51 -11.01 -0.71 13.52
N ASN A 52 -10.40 -1.33 12.50
CA ASN A 52 -9.97 -2.72 12.61
C ASN A 52 -8.71 -2.83 13.48
N VAL A 53 -8.61 -3.92 14.23
CA VAL A 53 -7.38 -4.26 14.94
C VAL A 53 -6.33 -4.70 13.91
N VAL A 54 -5.25 -3.93 13.80
CA VAL A 54 -4.10 -4.30 12.98
C VAL A 54 -3.03 -4.85 13.91
N ASP A 55 -2.88 -6.15 13.91
CA ASP A 55 -1.92 -6.88 14.76
C ASP A 55 -0.50 -6.90 14.15
N GLN A 56 -0.12 -5.79 13.49
CA GLN A 56 1.19 -5.66 12.85
C GLN A 56 1.79 -4.26 13.13
N PRO A 57 2.21 -3.99 14.36
CA PRO A 57 2.76 -2.66 14.73
C PRO A 57 4.06 -2.33 13.98
N HIS A 58 4.76 -3.31 13.45
CA HIS A 58 5.97 -3.13 12.65
C HIS A 58 5.71 -2.46 11.28
N LEU A 59 4.48 -2.56 10.76
CA LEU A 59 4.06 -1.89 9.53
C LEU A 59 3.71 -0.40 9.72
N LEU A 60 3.77 0.12 10.95
CA LEU A 60 3.53 1.53 11.19
C LEU A 60 4.82 2.33 11.00
N ALA A 61 4.71 3.48 10.35
CA ALA A 61 5.81 4.43 10.16
C ALA A 61 6.08 5.29 11.41
N LYS A 62 5.16 5.31 12.37
CA LYS A 62 5.25 6.13 13.58
C LYS A 62 6.58 5.93 14.31
N ASP A 63 7.26 7.03 14.62
CA ASP A 63 8.55 7.09 15.32
C ASP A 63 9.68 6.33 14.60
N LYS A 64 9.65 6.30 13.24
CA LYS A 64 10.64 5.61 12.41
C LYS A 64 11.22 6.50 11.32
N ASP A 65 12.44 6.19 10.91
CA ASP A 65 13.02 6.66 9.67
C ASP A 65 12.55 5.75 8.53
N VAL A 66 11.88 6.32 7.54
CA VAL A 66 11.26 5.58 6.43
C VAL A 66 11.97 5.91 5.13
N ILE A 67 12.33 4.88 4.39
CA ILE A 67 12.84 5.01 3.01
C ILE A 67 11.77 4.46 2.07
N ILE A 68 11.40 5.27 1.08
CA ILE A 68 10.45 4.87 0.04
C ILE A 68 11.21 4.74 -1.28
N ILE A 69 11.15 3.56 -1.86
CA ILE A 69 11.81 3.24 -3.14
C ILE A 69 10.75 3.17 -4.23
N GLY A 70 10.84 4.11 -5.18
CA GLY A 70 9.93 4.20 -6.33
C GLY A 70 9.13 5.49 -6.36
N GLY A 71 9.11 6.16 -7.52
CA GLY A 71 8.59 7.52 -7.75
C GLY A 71 7.19 7.58 -8.39
N GLY A 72 6.45 6.48 -8.44
CA GLY A 72 5.08 6.48 -8.97
C GLY A 72 4.03 6.92 -7.94
N ASP A 73 2.76 6.94 -8.35
CA ASP A 73 1.63 7.36 -7.52
C ASP A 73 1.56 6.58 -6.20
N THR A 74 1.82 5.28 -6.22
CA THR A 74 1.89 4.45 -5.01
C THR A 74 2.98 4.92 -4.04
N GLY A 75 4.13 5.37 -4.56
CA GLY A 75 5.20 5.96 -3.73
C GLY A 75 4.74 7.26 -3.07
N CYS A 76 4.05 8.12 -3.80
CA CYS A 76 3.45 9.35 -3.27
C CYS A 76 2.42 9.06 -2.17
N ASP A 77 1.59 8.03 -2.35
CA ASP A 77 0.63 7.59 -1.34
C ASP A 77 1.32 7.07 -0.07
N CYS A 78 2.44 6.36 -0.22
CA CYS A 78 3.25 5.93 0.93
C CYS A 78 3.86 7.12 1.68
N ILE A 79 4.35 8.15 0.97
CA ILE A 79 4.85 9.39 1.59
C ILE A 79 3.72 10.05 2.39
N ALA A 80 2.59 10.30 1.74
CA ALA A 80 1.45 10.96 2.37
C ALA A 80 0.92 10.18 3.59
N THR A 81 0.87 8.87 3.49
CA THR A 81 0.43 7.98 4.57
C THR A 81 1.42 7.97 5.72
N SER A 82 2.72 7.96 5.44
CA SER A 82 3.76 8.04 6.47
C SER A 82 3.71 9.37 7.21
N LEU A 83 3.57 10.49 6.49
CA LEU A 83 3.49 11.84 7.10
C LEU A 83 2.28 12.04 8.03
N ARG A 84 1.19 11.28 7.81
CA ARG A 84 0.04 11.27 8.73
C ARG A 84 0.31 10.52 10.03
N GLN A 85 1.40 9.78 10.10
CA GLN A 85 1.85 9.08 11.30
C GLN A 85 2.91 9.93 12.00
N VAL A 86 2.75 10.18 13.28
CA VAL A 86 3.53 11.19 14.03
C VAL A 86 5.02 10.82 14.12
N HIS A 87 5.91 11.82 14.03
CA HIS A 87 7.37 11.69 14.19
C HIS A 87 8.03 10.76 13.15
N VAL A 88 7.79 11.03 11.87
CA VAL A 88 8.37 10.26 10.77
C VAL A 88 9.39 11.10 10.01
N THR A 89 10.57 10.54 9.78
CA THR A 89 11.55 11.08 8.82
C THR A 89 11.44 10.27 7.53
N ILE A 90 11.30 10.93 6.38
CA ILE A 90 11.13 10.25 5.11
C ILE A 90 12.28 10.57 4.17
N ARG A 91 12.85 9.54 3.55
CA ARG A 91 13.73 9.64 2.38
C ARG A 91 13.07 8.92 1.21
N HIS A 92 13.03 9.60 0.08
CA HIS A 92 12.48 9.06 -1.16
C HIS A 92 13.60 8.89 -2.18
N LEU A 93 13.66 7.72 -2.82
CA LEU A 93 14.66 7.33 -3.81
C LEU A 93 14.01 6.93 -5.13
#